data_3f23dc45ee76901d9b44f121b15408ff
#
_entry.id   3f23dc45ee76901d9b44f121b15408ff
#
_cell.length_a   1.000
_cell.length_b   1.000
_cell.length_c   1.000
_cell.angle_alpha   90.00
_cell.angle_beta   90.00
_cell.angle_gamma   90.00
#
_symmetry.space_group_name_H-M   'P 1'
#
loop_
_entity.id
_entity.type
_entity.pdbx_description
1 polymer ?
#
loop_
_entity_poly.entity_id
_entity_poly.type
_entity_poly.pdbx_seq_one_letter_code
_entity_poly.pdbx_strand_id
1 'polypeptide(L)'
;MKRNNMVQVFRAIAIIAVVMIHTSPAGYWQVFFKPFINFPVATFLFLSGYLTRIDNENWSAFFKKRISRVIIPYIIWTLLYTLFTGNLHRLPANLLTAQTIAPFYYIFVYIQFVLLTPLMGKLGRSRYRWLGWLVTPLSMLVFQYPMLAGTRLPYIAQLFWDDSCLGWFTFYYLGLLLGNRIIDNHSSKSTLGLLLIASIALQMAEGYAWMKLGQPVACGTQMKLSTVLTNTVLMLIVHQCLQSRCREHQHPILVALGDYSFGIFLCHIMVLKTLRLIPYYQAIPYPITSLIVLLISFAVCYCVTKIGGNHVSKWLGLK
;
A
#
# COMPACT_ATOMS: atom_id res chain seq x y z
N MET A 1 24.85 -3.06 4.23
CA MET A 1 23.93 -2.92 5.37
C MET A 1 23.39 -4.30 5.73
N LYS A 2 23.46 -4.70 6.99
CA LYS A 2 22.82 -5.92 7.48
C LYS A 2 21.32 -5.82 7.22
N ARG A 3 20.68 -6.88 6.75
CA ARG A 3 19.25 -6.92 6.45
C ARG A 3 18.46 -6.70 7.75
N ASN A 4 17.55 -5.73 7.77
CA ASN A 4 16.67 -5.51 8.91
C ASN A 4 15.40 -6.37 8.77
N ASN A 5 15.30 -7.42 9.57
CA ASN A 5 14.15 -8.35 9.53
C ASN A 5 12.84 -7.68 9.96
N MET A 6 12.87 -6.63 10.77
CA MET A 6 11.66 -5.88 11.15
C MET A 6 10.97 -5.24 9.95
N VAL A 7 11.72 -4.82 8.93
CA VAL A 7 11.13 -4.33 7.67
C VAL A 7 10.26 -5.42 7.03
N GLN A 8 10.72 -6.68 7.05
CA GLN A 8 9.95 -7.79 6.48
C GLN A 8 8.73 -8.13 7.33
N VAL A 9 8.85 -8.04 8.66
CA VAL A 9 7.69 -8.21 9.55
C VAL A 9 6.61 -7.18 9.25
N PHE A 10 6.95 -5.88 9.10
CA PHE A 10 5.96 -4.87 8.73
C PHE A 10 5.38 -5.07 7.33
N ARG A 11 6.17 -5.54 6.37
CA ARG A 11 5.66 -5.94 5.05
C ARG A 11 4.69 -7.11 5.14
N ALA A 12 4.97 -8.09 6.02
CA ALA A 12 4.06 -9.23 6.26
C ALA A 12 2.73 -8.76 6.84
N ILE A 13 2.76 -7.91 7.87
CA ILE A 13 1.55 -7.35 8.47
C ILE A 13 0.75 -6.55 7.44
N ALA A 14 1.43 -5.76 6.61
CA ALA A 14 0.79 -4.99 5.56
C ALA A 14 0.15 -5.87 4.48
N ILE A 15 0.83 -6.94 4.01
CA ILE A 15 0.24 -7.81 2.98
C ILE A 15 -0.94 -8.64 3.50
N ILE A 16 -0.92 -9.04 4.77
CA ILE A 16 -2.08 -9.66 5.42
C ILE A 16 -3.28 -8.70 5.35
N ALA A 17 -3.08 -7.44 5.74
CA ALA A 17 -4.15 -6.43 5.70
C ALA A 17 -4.63 -6.13 4.26
N VAL A 18 -3.74 -6.14 3.23
CA VAL A 18 -4.15 -6.04 1.82
C VAL A 18 -5.14 -7.16 1.45
N VAL A 19 -4.79 -8.40 1.77
CA VAL A 19 -5.66 -9.54 1.48
C VAL A 19 -6.99 -9.42 2.22
N MET A 20 -6.96 -9.00 3.50
CA MET A 20 -8.17 -8.75 4.29
C MET A 20 -9.07 -7.67 3.69
N ILE A 21 -8.49 -6.57 3.17
CA ILE A 21 -9.24 -5.50 2.51
C ILE A 21 -10.01 -6.03 1.29
N HIS A 22 -9.36 -6.86 0.45
CA HIS A 22 -9.94 -7.33 -0.81
C HIS A 22 -10.88 -8.53 -0.67
N THR A 23 -10.80 -9.24 0.45
CA THR A 23 -11.72 -10.35 0.78
C THR A 23 -12.87 -9.92 1.68
N SER A 24 -12.80 -8.73 2.28
CA SER A 24 -13.82 -8.24 3.20
C SER A 24 -15.16 -8.02 2.50
N PRO A 25 -16.29 -8.42 3.12
CA PRO A 25 -17.61 -8.15 2.57
C PRO A 25 -17.90 -6.64 2.53
N ALA A 26 -18.78 -6.24 1.61
CA ALA A 26 -19.27 -4.87 1.54
C ALA A 26 -20.29 -4.60 2.67
N GLY A 27 -20.52 -3.32 2.99
CA GLY A 27 -21.53 -2.93 3.95
C GLY A 27 -21.04 -1.93 5.01
N TYR A 28 -21.97 -1.41 5.81
CA TYR A 28 -21.71 -0.38 6.80
C TYR A 28 -20.86 -0.83 7.98
N TRP A 29 -20.76 -2.14 8.26
CA TRP A 29 -19.87 -2.70 9.27
C TRP A 29 -18.40 -2.30 9.04
N GLN A 30 -18.04 -1.90 7.81
CA GLN A 30 -16.73 -1.41 7.46
C GLN A 30 -16.31 -0.16 8.25
N VAL A 31 -17.26 0.63 8.77
CA VAL A 31 -17.01 1.78 9.63
C VAL A 31 -16.19 1.38 10.85
N PHE A 32 -16.49 0.21 11.43
CA PHE A 32 -15.84 -0.25 12.66
C PHE A 32 -14.59 -1.10 12.40
N PHE A 33 -14.52 -1.80 11.28
CA PHE A 33 -13.45 -2.75 11.00
C PHE A 33 -12.31 -2.17 10.15
N LYS A 34 -12.64 -1.40 9.10
CA LYS A 34 -11.65 -0.83 8.18
C LYS A 34 -10.59 0.05 8.85
N PRO A 35 -10.87 0.83 9.90
CA PRO A 35 -9.85 1.60 10.60
C PRO A 35 -8.64 0.79 11.08
N PHE A 36 -8.83 -0.49 11.36
CA PHE A 36 -7.76 -1.38 11.82
C PHE A 36 -6.94 -2.02 10.70
N ILE A 37 -7.41 -1.97 9.45
CA ILE A 37 -6.74 -2.62 8.31
C ILE A 37 -6.42 -1.66 7.15
N ASN A 38 -6.76 -0.37 7.23
CA ASN A 38 -6.57 0.62 6.16
C ASN A 38 -5.14 1.22 6.09
N PHE A 39 -4.14 0.53 6.61
CA PHE A 39 -2.76 1.03 6.70
C PHE A 39 -1.77 0.47 5.65
N PRO A 40 -2.07 -0.57 4.85
CA PRO A 40 -1.04 -1.28 4.09
C PRO A 40 -0.30 -0.41 3.09
N VAL A 41 -1.03 0.37 2.28
CA VAL A 41 -0.43 1.24 1.25
C VAL A 41 0.50 2.27 1.90
N ALA A 42 0.03 2.91 2.98
CA ALA A 42 0.84 3.82 3.77
C ALA A 42 2.13 3.14 4.28
N THR A 43 2.02 1.90 4.79
CA THR A 43 3.17 1.13 5.30
C THR A 43 4.18 0.81 4.19
N PHE A 44 3.73 0.30 3.04
CA PHE A 44 4.64 -0.01 1.94
C PHE A 44 5.35 1.23 1.41
N LEU A 45 4.64 2.35 1.27
CA LEU A 45 5.21 3.62 0.81
C LEU A 45 6.17 4.21 1.84
N PHE A 46 5.80 4.20 3.12
CA PHE A 46 6.65 4.63 4.21
C PHE A 46 7.97 3.83 4.25
N LEU A 47 7.89 2.49 4.24
CA LEU A 47 9.07 1.63 4.24
C LEU A 47 9.93 1.86 2.98
N SER A 48 9.31 2.10 1.83
CA SER A 48 10.04 2.42 0.61
C SER A 48 10.80 3.73 0.72
N GLY A 49 10.15 4.81 1.21
CA GLY A 49 10.79 6.09 1.48
C GLY A 49 11.90 5.95 2.54
N TYR A 50 11.64 5.26 3.65
CA TYR A 50 12.58 5.04 4.76
C TYR A 50 13.88 4.34 4.31
N LEU A 51 13.78 3.40 3.39
CA LEU A 51 14.93 2.66 2.84
C LEU A 51 15.61 3.38 1.66
N THR A 52 15.09 4.51 1.23
CA THR A 52 15.63 5.27 0.09
C THR A 52 16.60 6.32 0.58
N ARG A 53 17.84 6.30 0.04
CA ARG A 53 18.86 7.31 0.32
C ARG A 53 18.75 8.46 -0.67
N ILE A 54 18.78 9.69 -0.16
CA ILE A 54 18.71 10.93 -0.98
C ILE A 54 20.09 11.41 -1.44
N ASP A 55 21.18 10.95 -0.80
CA ASP A 55 22.55 11.18 -1.22
C ASP A 55 22.94 10.10 -2.24
N ASN A 56 22.41 10.22 -3.44
CA ASN A 56 22.66 9.28 -4.52
C ASN A 56 23.38 10.01 -5.66
N GLU A 57 24.58 9.58 -5.99
CA GLU A 57 25.38 10.16 -7.05
C GLU A 57 24.90 9.74 -8.45
N ASN A 58 24.24 8.58 -8.55
CA ASN A 58 23.76 8.03 -9.83
C ASN A 58 22.24 7.79 -9.84
N TRP A 59 21.49 8.83 -10.11
CA TRP A 59 20.03 8.76 -10.20
C TRP A 59 19.53 7.88 -11.35
N SER A 60 20.25 7.84 -12.48
CA SER A 60 19.87 7.00 -13.62
C SER A 60 19.87 5.51 -13.24
N ALA A 61 20.95 5.04 -12.61
CA ALA A 61 21.04 3.68 -12.11
C ALA A 61 19.99 3.38 -11.03
N PHE A 62 19.71 4.36 -10.15
CA PHE A 62 18.68 4.25 -9.13
C PHE A 62 17.29 4.06 -9.76
N PHE A 63 16.90 4.90 -10.72
CA PHE A 63 15.61 4.81 -11.42
C PHE A 63 15.48 3.49 -12.17
N LYS A 64 16.46 3.16 -12.99
CA LYS A 64 16.47 1.90 -13.75
C LYS A 64 16.28 0.70 -12.82
N LYS A 65 17.01 0.63 -11.72
CA LYS A 65 16.94 -0.48 -10.76
C LYS A 65 15.61 -0.58 -10.04
N ARG A 66 15.04 0.56 -9.63
CA ARG A 66 13.78 0.60 -8.86
C ARG A 66 12.57 0.37 -9.73
N ILE A 67 12.52 1.05 -10.89
CA ILE A 67 11.39 0.96 -11.81
C ILE A 67 11.33 -0.42 -12.48
N SER A 68 12.45 -0.97 -12.95
CA SER A 68 12.43 -2.30 -13.60
C SER A 68 11.93 -3.42 -12.68
N ARG A 69 12.16 -3.30 -11.37
CA ARG A 69 11.69 -4.30 -10.39
C ARG A 69 10.17 -4.37 -10.25
N VAL A 70 9.46 -3.32 -10.61
CA VAL A 70 8.00 -3.27 -10.49
C VAL A 70 7.31 -3.27 -11.85
N ILE A 71 7.90 -2.64 -12.87
CA ILE A 71 7.27 -2.53 -14.19
C ILE A 71 7.28 -3.86 -14.95
N ILE A 72 8.36 -4.64 -14.85
CA ILE A 72 8.44 -5.94 -15.52
C ILE A 72 7.39 -6.91 -14.97
N PRO A 73 7.30 -7.16 -13.65
CA PRO A 73 6.21 -7.95 -13.10
C PRO A 73 4.83 -7.38 -13.43
N TYR A 74 4.66 -6.07 -13.38
CA TYR A 74 3.39 -5.42 -13.73
C TYR A 74 2.92 -5.78 -15.15
N ILE A 75 3.80 -5.67 -16.15
CA ILE A 75 3.46 -6.02 -17.54
C ILE A 75 3.05 -7.49 -17.64
N ILE A 76 3.83 -8.39 -17.04
CA ILE A 76 3.55 -9.83 -17.09
C ILE A 76 2.21 -10.14 -16.41
N TRP A 77 1.97 -9.61 -15.21
CA TRP A 77 0.73 -9.86 -14.49
C TRP A 77 -0.48 -9.21 -15.15
N THR A 78 -0.32 -8.02 -15.76
CA THR A 78 -1.39 -7.40 -16.56
C THR A 78 -1.79 -8.31 -17.73
N LEU A 79 -0.81 -8.88 -18.44
CA LEU A 79 -1.08 -9.86 -19.49
C LEU A 79 -1.79 -11.11 -18.94
N LEU A 80 -1.29 -11.70 -17.84
CA LEU A 80 -1.91 -12.87 -17.23
C LEU A 80 -3.36 -12.61 -16.78
N TYR A 81 -3.64 -11.47 -16.15
CA TYR A 81 -5.01 -11.11 -15.77
C TYR A 81 -5.91 -10.86 -16.98
N THR A 82 -5.38 -10.23 -18.02
CA THR A 82 -6.14 -9.94 -19.24
C THR A 82 -6.49 -11.24 -19.98
N LEU A 83 -5.55 -12.20 -20.03
CA LEU A 83 -5.79 -13.56 -20.54
C LEU A 83 -6.82 -14.30 -19.67
N PHE A 84 -6.65 -14.27 -18.35
CA PHE A 84 -7.57 -14.94 -17.40
C PHE A 84 -9.01 -14.44 -17.53
N THR A 85 -9.19 -13.16 -17.84
CA THR A 85 -10.54 -12.56 -18.01
C THR A 85 -11.06 -12.62 -19.44
N GLY A 86 -10.29 -13.12 -20.41
CA GLY A 86 -10.67 -13.19 -21.82
C GLY A 86 -10.76 -11.84 -22.55
N ASN A 87 -10.21 -10.76 -21.98
CA ASN A 87 -10.38 -9.39 -22.47
C ASN A 87 -9.12 -8.83 -23.14
N LEU A 88 -8.48 -9.61 -24.03
CA LEU A 88 -7.21 -9.22 -24.67
C LEU A 88 -7.27 -7.88 -25.42
N HIS A 89 -8.42 -7.50 -25.97
CA HIS A 89 -8.60 -6.22 -26.65
C HIS A 89 -8.36 -5.00 -25.71
N ARG A 90 -8.48 -5.20 -24.39
CA ARG A 90 -8.23 -4.16 -23.37
C ARG A 90 -6.78 -4.08 -22.91
N LEU A 91 -5.91 -4.97 -23.37
CA LEU A 91 -4.52 -5.02 -22.90
C LEU A 91 -3.77 -3.67 -23.02
N PRO A 92 -3.82 -2.94 -24.16
CA PRO A 92 -3.13 -1.65 -24.25
C PRO A 92 -3.66 -0.61 -23.25
N ALA A 93 -4.98 -0.51 -23.10
CA ALA A 93 -5.59 0.40 -22.16
C ALA A 93 -5.22 0.00 -20.72
N ASN A 94 -5.31 -1.27 -20.35
CA ASN A 94 -4.96 -1.80 -19.05
C ASN A 94 -3.49 -1.54 -18.68
N LEU A 95 -2.57 -1.64 -19.64
CA LEU A 95 -1.16 -1.34 -19.41
C LEU A 95 -0.91 0.15 -19.14
N LEU A 96 -1.70 1.04 -19.75
CA LEU A 96 -1.54 2.49 -19.60
C LEU A 96 -2.27 3.08 -18.40
N THR A 97 -3.32 2.42 -17.91
CA THR A 97 -4.22 2.98 -16.88
C THR A 97 -4.22 2.20 -15.57
N ALA A 98 -3.42 1.13 -15.45
CA ALA A 98 -3.42 0.22 -14.29
C ALA A 98 -4.81 -0.37 -13.90
N GLN A 99 -5.83 -0.26 -14.75
CA GLN A 99 -7.21 -0.63 -14.46
C GLN A 99 -7.52 -2.13 -14.61
N THR A 100 -6.50 -2.97 -14.77
CA THR A 100 -6.66 -4.43 -14.87
C THR A 100 -7.28 -5.02 -13.61
N ILE A 101 -6.75 -4.62 -12.46
CA ILE A 101 -7.25 -4.95 -11.12
C ILE A 101 -7.03 -3.77 -10.17
N ALA A 102 -7.92 -3.63 -9.19
CA ALA A 102 -7.88 -2.50 -8.27
C ALA A 102 -6.51 -2.22 -7.61
N PRO A 103 -5.70 -3.20 -7.18
CA PRO A 103 -4.41 -2.90 -6.54
C PRO A 103 -3.34 -2.31 -7.46
N PHE A 104 -3.46 -2.42 -8.79
CA PHE A 104 -2.35 -2.06 -9.70
C PHE A 104 -2.04 -0.57 -9.77
N TYR A 105 -2.97 0.32 -9.38
CA TYR A 105 -2.67 1.75 -9.24
C TYR A 105 -1.42 2.01 -8.36
N TYR A 106 -1.16 1.15 -7.36
CA TYR A 106 0.00 1.26 -6.48
C TYR A 106 1.33 1.24 -7.24
N ILE A 107 1.43 0.52 -8.37
CA ILE A 107 2.64 0.47 -9.19
C ILE A 107 2.93 1.85 -9.79
N PHE A 108 1.90 2.54 -10.30
CA PHE A 108 2.02 3.89 -10.85
C PHE A 108 2.38 4.90 -9.77
N VAL A 109 1.68 4.85 -8.64
CA VAL A 109 1.98 5.66 -7.44
C VAL A 109 3.44 5.46 -7.00
N TYR A 110 3.90 4.22 -6.93
CA TYR A 110 5.28 3.90 -6.55
C TYR A 110 6.31 4.46 -7.54
N ILE A 111 6.08 4.30 -8.85
CA ILE A 111 6.99 4.83 -9.89
C ILE A 111 7.09 6.34 -9.79
N GLN A 112 5.96 7.05 -9.61
CA GLN A 112 5.95 8.50 -9.42
C GLN A 112 6.81 8.89 -8.20
N PHE A 113 6.70 8.20 -7.07
CA PHE A 113 7.53 8.46 -5.91
C PHE A 113 9.02 8.21 -6.17
N VAL A 114 9.36 7.15 -6.89
CA VAL A 114 10.75 6.90 -7.28
C VAL A 114 11.30 8.06 -8.10
N LEU A 115 10.53 8.55 -9.09
CA LEU A 115 10.94 9.69 -9.93
C LEU A 115 10.99 11.01 -9.16
N LEU A 116 10.08 11.25 -8.23
CA LEU A 116 10.03 12.45 -7.42
C LEU A 116 11.04 12.47 -6.25
N THR A 117 11.71 11.34 -5.97
CA THR A 117 12.63 11.23 -4.82
C THR A 117 13.69 12.34 -4.78
N PRO A 118 14.37 12.72 -5.89
CA PRO A 118 15.37 13.81 -5.84
C PRO A 118 14.75 15.14 -5.44
N LEU A 119 13.57 15.46 -5.96
CA LEU A 119 12.85 16.69 -5.64
C LEU A 119 12.39 16.70 -4.18
N MET A 120 11.83 15.57 -3.71
CA MET A 120 11.41 15.42 -2.31
C MET A 120 12.61 15.51 -1.35
N GLY A 121 13.78 15.00 -1.73
CA GLY A 121 15.01 15.13 -0.97
C GLY A 121 15.48 16.59 -0.85
N LYS A 122 15.42 17.35 -1.96
CA LYS A 122 15.72 18.80 -1.96
C LYS A 122 14.71 19.57 -1.08
N LEU A 123 13.40 19.28 -1.23
CA LEU A 123 12.36 19.89 -0.41
C LEU A 123 12.60 19.60 1.08
N GLY A 124 12.88 18.33 1.43
CA GLY A 124 13.10 17.90 2.81
C GLY A 124 14.26 18.60 3.51
N ARG A 125 15.31 18.96 2.77
CA ARG A 125 16.47 19.71 3.29
C ARG A 125 16.27 21.22 3.32
N SER A 126 15.22 21.72 2.65
CA SER A 126 14.94 23.16 2.59
C SER A 126 14.17 23.66 3.82
N ARG A 127 14.11 24.98 4.00
CA ARG A 127 13.25 25.64 5.00
C ARG A 127 11.77 25.42 4.71
N TYR A 128 11.42 25.05 3.49
CA TYR A 128 10.05 24.81 3.03
C TYR A 128 9.60 23.36 3.18
N ARG A 129 10.34 22.50 3.89
CA ARG A 129 10.00 21.07 4.09
C ARG A 129 8.59 20.82 4.61
N TRP A 130 8.01 21.79 5.34
CA TRP A 130 6.66 21.72 5.86
C TRP A 130 5.59 21.67 4.75
N LEU A 131 5.85 22.23 3.56
CA LEU A 131 4.92 22.18 2.42
C LEU A 131 4.62 20.74 1.99
N GLY A 132 5.54 19.81 2.16
CA GLY A 132 5.31 18.40 1.87
C GLY A 132 4.18 17.77 2.68
N TRP A 133 3.89 18.30 3.88
CA TRP A 133 2.78 17.81 4.71
C TRP A 133 1.41 18.27 4.20
N LEU A 134 1.36 19.33 3.43
CA LEU A 134 0.11 19.88 2.88
C LEU A 134 -0.33 19.16 1.60
N VAL A 135 0.57 18.49 0.90
CA VAL A 135 0.28 17.86 -0.41
C VAL A 135 -0.91 16.89 -0.31
N THR A 136 -0.83 15.91 0.58
CA THR A 136 -1.92 14.92 0.72
C THR A 136 -3.23 15.54 1.22
N PRO A 137 -3.27 16.31 2.33
CA PRO A 137 -4.53 16.90 2.79
C PRO A 137 -5.19 17.80 1.74
N LEU A 138 -4.43 18.68 1.09
CA LEU A 138 -4.98 19.60 0.08
C LEU A 138 -5.48 18.85 -1.15
N SER A 139 -4.72 17.88 -1.65
CA SER A 139 -5.16 17.08 -2.79
C SER A 139 -6.40 16.24 -2.47
N MET A 140 -6.51 15.70 -1.26
CA MET A 140 -7.75 15.03 -0.82
C MET A 140 -8.95 15.97 -0.77
N LEU A 141 -8.78 17.18 -0.23
CA LEU A 141 -9.88 18.17 -0.19
C LEU A 141 -10.32 18.59 -1.60
N VAL A 142 -9.40 18.69 -2.55
CA VAL A 142 -9.70 19.12 -3.93
C VAL A 142 -10.31 18.00 -4.77
N PHE A 143 -9.81 16.77 -4.66
CA PHE A 143 -10.23 15.67 -5.53
C PHE A 143 -11.08 14.63 -4.83
N GLN A 144 -10.63 14.13 -3.67
CA GLN A 144 -11.26 12.97 -3.03
C GLN A 144 -12.60 13.32 -2.37
N TYR A 145 -12.64 14.39 -1.58
CA TYR A 145 -13.86 14.73 -0.84
C TYR A 145 -15.04 15.12 -1.75
N PRO A 146 -14.86 15.88 -2.84
CA PRO A 146 -15.95 16.08 -3.81
C PRO A 146 -16.47 14.75 -4.38
N MET A 147 -15.58 13.82 -4.73
CA MET A 147 -15.99 12.49 -5.23
C MET A 147 -16.76 11.70 -4.16
N LEU A 148 -16.29 11.71 -2.90
CA LEU A 148 -17.00 11.07 -1.79
C LEU A 148 -18.38 11.69 -1.54
N ALA A 149 -18.52 13.00 -1.77
CA ALA A 149 -19.80 13.71 -1.69
C ALA A 149 -20.71 13.51 -2.91
N GLY A 150 -20.29 12.69 -3.88
CA GLY A 150 -21.09 12.36 -5.06
C GLY A 150 -20.83 13.25 -6.29
N THR A 151 -19.87 14.18 -6.23
CA THR A 151 -19.46 14.97 -7.40
C THR A 151 -18.72 14.08 -8.39
N ARG A 152 -19.13 14.09 -9.64
CA ARG A 152 -18.43 13.37 -10.72
C ARG A 152 -17.34 14.27 -11.29
N LEU A 153 -16.10 13.84 -11.15
CA LEU A 153 -15.00 14.49 -11.86
C LEU A 153 -15.01 14.10 -13.36
N PRO A 154 -14.52 14.98 -14.26
CA PRO A 154 -14.22 14.57 -15.63
C PRO A 154 -13.34 13.32 -15.63
N TYR A 155 -13.57 12.41 -16.60
CA TYR A 155 -12.89 11.11 -16.64
C TYR A 155 -11.36 11.21 -16.53
N ILE A 156 -10.75 12.18 -17.23
CA ILE A 156 -9.29 12.40 -17.18
C ILE A 156 -8.84 12.85 -15.77
N ALA A 157 -9.62 13.71 -15.11
CA ALA A 157 -9.29 14.16 -13.75
C ALA A 157 -9.43 13.03 -12.72
N GLN A 158 -10.43 12.16 -12.89
CA GLN A 158 -10.61 10.98 -12.06
C GLN A 158 -9.46 9.98 -12.28
N LEU A 159 -9.12 9.66 -13.52
CA LEU A 159 -8.00 8.77 -13.85
C LEU A 159 -6.68 9.31 -13.29
N PHE A 160 -6.43 10.61 -13.44
CA PHE A 160 -5.27 11.28 -12.85
C PHE A 160 -5.24 11.11 -11.33
N TRP A 161 -6.37 11.29 -10.65
CA TRP A 161 -6.45 11.16 -9.19
C TRP A 161 -6.24 9.72 -8.73
N ASP A 162 -6.90 8.76 -9.37
CA ASP A 162 -6.86 7.34 -8.99
C ASP A 162 -5.43 6.77 -9.05
N ASP A 163 -4.62 7.20 -10.02
CA ASP A 163 -3.24 6.75 -10.20
C ASP A 163 -2.20 7.73 -9.65
N SER A 164 -2.61 8.81 -8.97
CA SER A 164 -1.71 9.86 -8.47
C SER A 164 -1.06 9.50 -7.15
N CYS A 165 0.21 9.87 -7.01
CA CYS A 165 0.92 9.79 -5.74
C CYS A 165 0.49 10.86 -4.72
N LEU A 166 -0.29 11.88 -5.11
CA LEU A 166 -0.62 13.03 -4.27
C LEU A 166 -1.38 12.63 -3.01
N GLY A 167 -2.36 11.73 -3.13
CA GLY A 167 -3.12 11.21 -2.00
C GLY A 167 -2.31 10.37 -1.00
N TRP A 168 -1.11 9.98 -1.37
CA TRP A 168 -0.21 9.13 -0.59
C TRP A 168 1.11 9.80 -0.23
N PHE A 169 1.30 11.07 -0.62
CA PHE A 169 2.56 11.80 -0.54
C PHE A 169 3.14 11.83 0.88
N THR A 170 2.31 12.10 1.87
CA THR A 170 2.70 12.17 3.29
C THR A 170 3.50 10.93 3.73
N PHE A 171 3.09 9.73 3.32
CA PHE A 171 3.69 8.50 3.85
C PHE A 171 5.08 8.23 3.29
N TYR A 172 5.25 8.34 1.97
CA TYR A 172 6.57 8.19 1.36
C TYR A 172 7.52 9.30 1.83
N TYR A 173 7.03 10.55 1.89
CA TYR A 173 7.80 11.70 2.35
C TYR A 173 8.24 11.55 3.81
N LEU A 174 7.33 11.16 4.71
CA LEU A 174 7.65 10.86 6.11
C LEU A 174 8.75 9.79 6.21
N GLY A 175 8.60 8.69 5.47
CA GLY A 175 9.62 7.65 5.42
C GLY A 175 10.97 8.18 4.95
N LEU A 176 10.98 8.99 3.88
CA LEU A 176 12.19 9.57 3.33
C LEU A 176 12.91 10.50 4.33
N LEU A 177 12.16 11.38 5.02
CA LEU A 177 12.71 12.29 6.00
C LEU A 177 13.31 11.56 7.22
N LEU A 178 12.57 10.60 7.79
CA LEU A 178 13.02 9.81 8.95
C LEU A 178 14.16 8.86 8.58
N GLY A 179 14.11 8.22 7.41
CA GLY A 179 15.16 7.30 6.95
C GLY A 179 16.49 7.96 6.67
N ASN A 180 16.47 9.24 6.28
CA ASN A 180 17.66 10.07 6.05
C ASN A 180 18.01 11.00 7.23
N ARG A 181 17.35 10.84 8.38
CA ARG A 181 17.59 11.64 9.61
C ARG A 181 17.47 13.15 9.38
N ILE A 182 16.59 13.59 8.49
CA ILE A 182 16.28 15.02 8.27
C ILE A 182 15.38 15.53 9.38
N ILE A 183 14.51 14.66 9.88
CA ILE A 183 13.68 14.86 11.06
C ILE A 183 13.86 13.68 12.01
N ASP A 184 13.60 13.91 13.29
CA ASP A 184 13.61 12.88 14.32
C ASP A 184 12.22 12.72 14.91
N ASN A 185 11.95 11.52 15.46
CA ASN A 185 10.72 11.20 16.16
C ASN A 185 11.03 11.03 17.65
N HIS A 186 10.80 12.08 18.42
CA HIS A 186 11.00 12.12 19.87
C HIS A 186 9.71 11.85 20.67
N SER A 187 8.61 11.50 20.00
CA SER A 187 7.32 11.26 20.65
C SER A 187 7.41 10.10 21.64
N SER A 188 6.79 10.23 22.82
CA SER A 188 6.72 9.13 23.78
C SER A 188 5.80 8.01 23.24
N LYS A 189 6.06 6.77 23.65
CA LYS A 189 5.20 5.63 23.30
C LYS A 189 3.76 5.82 23.77
N SER A 190 3.60 6.38 24.97
CA SER A 190 2.28 6.68 25.54
C SER A 190 1.53 7.71 24.70
N THR A 191 2.19 8.80 24.31
CA THR A 191 1.61 9.83 23.44
C THR A 191 1.18 9.23 22.09
N LEU A 192 2.04 8.45 21.45
CA LEU A 192 1.68 7.80 20.18
C LEU A 192 0.53 6.79 20.34
N GLY A 193 0.48 6.06 21.46
CA GLY A 193 -0.63 5.14 21.77
C GLY A 193 -1.96 5.88 21.91
N LEU A 194 -1.98 6.98 22.67
CA LEU A 194 -3.17 7.82 22.86
C LEU A 194 -3.63 8.45 21.52
N LEU A 195 -2.68 8.99 20.74
CA LEU A 195 -2.97 9.55 19.43
C LEU A 195 -3.51 8.49 18.45
N LEU A 196 -3.01 7.27 18.52
CA LEU A 196 -3.52 6.17 17.69
C LEU A 196 -4.96 5.84 18.03
N ILE A 197 -5.29 5.70 19.32
CA ILE A 197 -6.66 5.45 19.78
C ILE A 197 -7.58 6.59 19.35
N ALA A 198 -7.19 7.83 19.61
CA ALA A 198 -7.98 9.01 19.23
C ALA A 198 -8.19 9.10 17.72
N SER A 199 -7.16 8.84 16.92
CA SER A 199 -7.25 8.89 15.46
C SER A 199 -8.10 7.75 14.87
N ILE A 200 -8.08 6.56 15.47
CA ILE A 200 -8.98 5.45 15.12
C ILE A 200 -10.43 5.83 15.43
N ALA A 201 -10.70 6.41 16.61
CA ALA A 201 -12.04 6.90 16.95
C ALA A 201 -12.53 7.98 15.97
N LEU A 202 -11.64 8.91 15.59
CA LEU A 202 -11.95 9.93 14.58
C LEU A 202 -12.24 9.30 13.22
N GLN A 203 -11.51 8.26 12.83
CA GLN A 203 -11.73 7.54 11.57
C GLN A 203 -13.09 6.81 11.57
N MET A 204 -13.48 6.24 12.71
CA MET A 204 -14.82 5.65 12.89
C MET A 204 -15.90 6.71 12.82
N ALA A 205 -15.71 7.85 13.49
CA ALA A 205 -16.66 8.96 13.48
C ALA A 205 -16.86 9.52 12.06
N GLU A 206 -15.77 9.74 11.31
CA GLU A 206 -15.84 10.16 9.90
C GLU A 206 -16.54 9.10 9.04
N GLY A 207 -16.24 7.82 9.21
CA GLY A 207 -16.93 6.74 8.51
C GLY A 207 -18.41 6.68 8.83
N TYR A 208 -18.79 6.90 10.07
CA TYR A 208 -20.19 6.99 10.50
C TYR A 208 -20.91 8.21 9.89
N ALA A 209 -20.26 9.36 9.83
CA ALA A 209 -20.81 10.53 9.17
C ALA A 209 -21.11 10.26 7.69
N TRP A 210 -20.19 9.64 6.96
CA TRP A 210 -20.42 9.23 5.56
C TRP A 210 -21.54 8.21 5.42
N MET A 211 -21.67 7.27 6.38
CA MET A 211 -22.80 6.35 6.42
C MET A 211 -24.13 7.09 6.52
N LYS A 212 -24.23 8.08 7.40
CA LYS A 212 -25.44 8.89 7.58
C LYS A 212 -25.78 9.72 6.34
N LEU A 213 -24.78 10.11 5.57
CA LEU A 213 -24.94 10.80 4.28
C LEU A 213 -25.29 9.86 3.12
N GLY A 214 -25.49 8.56 3.38
CA GLY A 214 -25.83 7.58 2.35
C GLY A 214 -24.69 7.24 1.39
N GLN A 215 -23.43 7.45 1.79
CA GLN A 215 -22.23 7.20 0.98
C GLN A 215 -21.48 5.94 1.42
N PRO A 216 -21.94 4.74 1.07
CA PRO A 216 -21.39 3.47 1.57
C PRO A 216 -19.92 3.24 1.16
N VAL A 217 -19.52 3.73 -0.01
CA VAL A 217 -18.13 3.62 -0.49
C VAL A 217 -17.19 4.46 0.38
N ALA A 218 -17.64 5.65 0.80
CA ALA A 218 -16.87 6.56 1.64
C ALA A 218 -16.66 6.03 3.05
N CYS A 219 -17.59 5.20 3.59
CA CYS A 219 -17.47 4.66 4.95
C CYS A 219 -16.17 3.90 5.17
N GLY A 220 -15.82 3.00 4.25
CA GLY A 220 -14.68 2.09 4.38
C GLY A 220 -13.43 2.50 3.63
N THR A 221 -13.43 3.60 2.87
CA THR A 221 -12.26 4.01 2.08
C THR A 221 -11.05 4.34 2.94
N GLN A 222 -9.87 4.01 2.45
CA GLN A 222 -8.60 4.42 3.05
C GLN A 222 -8.18 5.85 2.67
N MET A 223 -8.89 6.48 1.71
CA MET A 223 -8.63 7.83 1.21
C MET A 223 -9.50 8.85 1.96
N LYS A 224 -9.24 9.02 3.27
CA LYS A 224 -9.88 10.00 4.17
C LYS A 224 -8.83 10.70 5.02
N LEU A 225 -9.07 11.95 5.42
CA LEU A 225 -8.14 12.72 6.26
C LEU A 225 -7.89 12.05 7.62
N SER A 226 -8.93 11.49 8.24
CA SER A 226 -8.78 10.71 9.47
C SER A 226 -7.88 9.48 9.28
N THR A 227 -7.96 8.83 8.13
CA THR A 227 -7.07 7.69 7.78
C THR A 227 -5.63 8.16 7.59
N VAL A 228 -5.40 9.33 6.98
CA VAL A 228 -4.06 9.91 6.87
C VAL A 228 -3.47 10.17 8.25
N LEU A 229 -4.25 10.72 9.16
CA LEU A 229 -3.82 10.96 10.54
C LEU A 229 -3.47 9.66 11.25
N THR A 230 -4.38 8.67 11.23
CA THR A 230 -4.16 7.35 11.86
C THR A 230 -2.89 6.68 11.32
N ASN A 231 -2.74 6.66 9.99
CA ASN A 231 -1.59 6.03 9.36
C ASN A 231 -0.29 6.79 9.62
N THR A 232 -0.32 8.12 9.73
CA THR A 232 0.85 8.92 10.11
C THR A 232 1.32 8.55 11.51
N VAL A 233 0.41 8.48 12.48
CA VAL A 233 0.74 8.05 13.85
C VAL A 233 1.28 6.62 13.86
N LEU A 234 0.65 5.71 13.10
CA LEU A 234 1.12 4.33 13.00
C LEU A 234 2.53 4.25 12.39
N MET A 235 2.86 5.06 11.37
CA MET A 235 4.19 5.08 10.78
C MET A 235 5.25 5.64 11.75
N LEU A 236 4.89 6.56 12.64
CA LEU A 236 5.79 7.01 13.71
C LEU A 236 6.07 5.88 14.72
N ILE A 237 5.07 5.04 15.04
CA ILE A 237 5.25 3.84 15.86
C ILE A 237 6.15 2.82 15.14
N VAL A 238 5.88 2.56 13.85
CA VAL A 238 6.73 1.68 13.02
C VAL A 238 8.18 2.17 13.01
N HIS A 239 8.41 3.47 12.87
CA HIS A 239 9.75 4.06 12.93
C HIS A 239 10.46 3.77 14.26
N GLN A 240 9.77 3.95 15.40
CA GLN A 240 10.35 3.61 16.71
C GLN A 240 10.71 2.13 16.82
N CYS A 241 9.86 1.25 16.31
CA CYS A 241 10.16 -0.19 16.27
C CYS A 241 11.36 -0.52 15.38
N LEU A 242 11.53 0.18 14.23
CA LEU A 242 12.67 -0.01 13.35
C LEU A 242 14.00 0.48 13.95
N GLN A 243 13.95 1.49 14.82
CA GLN A 243 15.12 2.04 15.52
C GLN A 243 15.45 1.29 16.81
N SER A 244 14.43 0.74 17.49
CA SER A 244 14.67 -0.01 18.72
C SER A 244 15.56 -1.21 18.40
N ARG A 245 16.66 -1.35 19.14
CA ARG A 245 17.50 -2.56 19.16
C ARG A 245 16.76 -3.71 19.88
N CYS A 246 15.44 -3.79 19.74
CA CYS A 246 14.70 -4.95 20.20
C CYS A 246 15.39 -6.17 19.59
N ARG A 247 15.85 -7.06 20.48
CA ARG A 247 16.44 -8.35 20.11
C ARG A 247 15.67 -8.86 18.90
N GLU A 248 16.40 -9.23 17.84
CA GLU A 248 15.88 -9.90 16.66
C GLU A 248 15.18 -11.20 17.14
N HIS A 249 13.99 -11.05 17.70
CA HIS A 249 13.08 -12.18 17.84
C HIS A 249 12.80 -12.57 16.41
N GLN A 250 13.48 -13.61 15.98
CA GLN A 250 13.30 -14.15 14.65
C GLN A 250 11.87 -14.65 14.60
N HIS A 251 11.03 -13.94 13.86
CA HIS A 251 9.72 -14.42 13.45
C HIS A 251 9.84 -14.99 12.04
N PRO A 252 10.40 -16.21 11.86
CA PRO A 252 10.79 -16.72 10.55
C PRO A 252 9.61 -16.76 9.57
N ILE A 253 8.43 -17.08 10.06
CA ILE A 253 7.20 -17.13 9.24
C ILE A 253 6.83 -15.72 8.74
N LEU A 254 6.84 -14.71 9.61
CA LEU A 254 6.54 -13.33 9.20
C LEU A 254 7.62 -12.77 8.27
N VAL A 255 8.88 -13.08 8.53
CA VAL A 255 9.98 -12.66 7.65
C VAL A 255 9.82 -13.30 6.27
N ALA A 256 9.51 -14.60 6.19
CA ALA A 256 9.25 -15.28 4.93
C ALA A 256 8.04 -14.66 4.19
N LEU A 257 6.93 -14.44 4.89
CA LEU A 257 5.75 -13.80 4.32
C LEU A 257 6.04 -12.39 3.79
N GLY A 258 6.86 -11.62 4.54
CA GLY A 258 7.30 -10.29 4.11
C GLY A 258 8.18 -10.32 2.86
N ASP A 259 9.02 -11.36 2.70
CA ASP A 259 9.84 -11.55 1.50
C ASP A 259 9.00 -11.79 0.25
N TYR A 260 7.89 -12.51 0.38
CA TYR A 260 6.94 -12.78 -0.70
C TYR A 260 5.83 -11.74 -0.82
N SER A 261 5.85 -10.67 -0.02
CA SER A 261 4.74 -9.70 0.04
C SER A 261 4.39 -9.08 -1.31
N PHE A 262 5.37 -8.79 -2.17
CA PHE A 262 5.12 -8.24 -3.50
C PHE A 262 4.52 -9.29 -4.45
N GLY A 263 5.00 -10.53 -4.41
CA GLY A 263 4.40 -11.62 -5.18
C GLY A 263 2.93 -11.88 -4.78
N ILE A 264 2.66 -11.92 -3.48
CA ILE A 264 1.30 -12.07 -2.95
C ILE A 264 0.44 -10.88 -3.41
N PHE A 265 0.96 -9.64 -3.34
CA PHE A 265 0.28 -8.46 -3.86
C PHE A 265 -0.13 -8.62 -5.34
N LEU A 266 0.72 -9.21 -6.16
CA LEU A 266 0.45 -9.40 -7.58
C LEU A 266 -0.57 -10.52 -7.86
N CYS A 267 -0.56 -11.63 -7.10
CA CYS A 267 -1.35 -12.82 -7.42
C CYS A 267 -2.66 -12.98 -6.61
N HIS A 268 -2.81 -12.35 -5.43
CA HIS A 268 -3.92 -12.63 -4.51
C HIS A 268 -5.32 -12.39 -5.10
N ILE A 269 -5.48 -11.41 -5.99
CA ILE A 269 -6.77 -11.17 -6.67
C ILE A 269 -7.09 -12.29 -7.66
N MET A 270 -6.09 -12.84 -8.36
CA MET A 270 -6.31 -14.00 -9.23
C MET A 270 -6.74 -15.21 -8.41
N VAL A 271 -6.04 -15.49 -7.32
CA VAL A 271 -6.41 -16.55 -6.38
C VAL A 271 -7.83 -16.34 -5.86
N LEU A 272 -8.18 -15.13 -5.42
CA LEU A 272 -9.52 -14.80 -4.95
C LEU A 272 -10.59 -15.02 -6.03
N LYS A 273 -10.35 -14.55 -7.26
CA LYS A 273 -11.28 -14.76 -8.38
C LYS A 273 -11.46 -16.23 -8.70
N THR A 274 -10.38 -17.02 -8.71
CA THR A 274 -10.45 -18.48 -8.93
C THR A 274 -11.22 -19.17 -7.83
N LEU A 275 -10.97 -18.84 -6.56
CA LEU A 275 -11.70 -19.44 -5.43
C LEU A 275 -13.20 -19.10 -5.46
N ARG A 276 -13.57 -17.91 -5.91
CA ARG A 276 -14.99 -17.52 -6.06
C ARG A 276 -15.76 -18.32 -7.12
N LEU A 277 -15.07 -19.06 -7.99
CA LEU A 277 -15.71 -20.02 -8.91
C LEU A 277 -16.15 -21.30 -8.19
N ILE A 278 -15.65 -21.56 -6.98
CA ILE A 278 -16.01 -22.73 -6.17
C ILE A 278 -17.24 -22.37 -5.34
N PRO A 279 -18.39 -23.02 -5.53
CA PRO A 279 -19.65 -22.65 -4.85
C PRO A 279 -19.51 -22.59 -3.32
N TYR A 280 -18.88 -23.60 -2.72
CA TYR A 280 -18.70 -23.69 -1.27
C TYR A 280 -17.79 -22.61 -0.67
N TYR A 281 -16.90 -21.99 -1.47
CA TYR A 281 -16.04 -20.92 -0.98
C TYR A 281 -16.83 -19.67 -0.56
N GLN A 282 -17.95 -19.39 -1.23
CA GLN A 282 -18.79 -18.23 -0.93
C GLN A 282 -19.52 -18.36 0.42
N ALA A 283 -19.70 -19.59 0.92
CA ALA A 283 -20.30 -19.86 2.23
C ALA A 283 -19.31 -19.72 3.40
N ILE A 284 -18.00 -19.60 3.11
CA ILE A 284 -16.97 -19.49 4.15
C ILE A 284 -17.00 -18.08 4.75
N PRO A 285 -17.12 -17.94 6.09
CA PRO A 285 -17.18 -16.63 6.72
C PRO A 285 -15.84 -15.89 6.69
N TYR A 286 -15.92 -14.57 6.63
CA TYR A 286 -14.79 -13.68 6.90
C TYR A 286 -14.44 -13.75 8.42
N PRO A 287 -13.16 -13.80 8.86
CA PRO A 287 -11.93 -13.61 8.05
C PRO A 287 -11.27 -14.91 7.52
N ILE A 288 -11.93 -16.08 7.64
CA ILE A 288 -11.33 -17.36 7.19
C ILE A 288 -11.03 -17.32 5.68
N THR A 289 -11.91 -16.69 4.88
CA THR A 289 -11.68 -16.47 3.46
C THR A 289 -10.37 -15.73 3.19
N SER A 290 -10.02 -14.73 4.02
CA SER A 290 -8.77 -13.99 3.92
C SER A 290 -7.55 -14.88 4.17
N LEU A 291 -7.64 -15.74 5.18
CA LEU A 291 -6.57 -16.68 5.51
C LEU A 291 -6.33 -17.68 4.38
N ILE A 292 -7.39 -18.23 3.80
CA ILE A 292 -7.30 -19.17 2.66
C ILE A 292 -6.61 -18.49 1.46
N VAL A 293 -7.05 -17.28 1.08
CA VAL A 293 -6.44 -16.53 -0.04
C VAL A 293 -4.97 -16.23 0.25
N LEU A 294 -4.63 -15.82 1.47
CA LEU A 294 -3.26 -15.54 1.88
C LEU A 294 -2.37 -16.78 1.76
N LEU A 295 -2.81 -17.90 2.32
CA LEU A 295 -2.04 -19.16 2.33
C LEU A 295 -1.84 -19.70 0.91
N ILE A 296 -2.87 -19.71 0.08
CA ILE A 296 -2.77 -20.16 -1.32
C ILE A 296 -1.84 -19.21 -2.11
N SER A 297 -2.00 -17.89 -1.95
CA SER A 297 -1.13 -16.92 -2.64
C SER A 297 0.33 -17.08 -2.22
N PHE A 298 0.60 -17.30 -0.93
CA PHE A 298 1.95 -17.58 -0.45
C PHE A 298 2.49 -18.89 -1.02
N ALA A 299 1.69 -19.97 -1.01
CA ALA A 299 2.07 -21.28 -1.56
C ALA A 299 2.40 -21.19 -3.06
N VAL A 300 1.57 -20.47 -3.85
CA VAL A 300 1.83 -20.22 -5.28
C VAL A 300 3.18 -19.51 -5.45
N CYS A 301 3.42 -18.40 -4.73
CA CYS A 301 4.67 -17.67 -4.82
C CYS A 301 5.87 -18.55 -4.43
N TYR A 302 5.75 -19.33 -3.35
CA TYR A 302 6.79 -20.22 -2.87
C TYR A 302 7.11 -21.34 -3.88
N CYS A 303 6.08 -22.05 -4.36
CA CYS A 303 6.24 -23.14 -5.33
C CYS A 303 6.85 -22.66 -6.65
N VAL A 304 6.31 -21.56 -7.20
CA VAL A 304 6.84 -20.99 -8.47
C VAL A 304 8.30 -20.54 -8.29
N THR A 305 8.66 -19.97 -7.13
CA THR A 305 10.06 -19.59 -6.85
C THR A 305 10.96 -20.81 -6.75
N LYS A 306 10.48 -21.89 -6.14
CA LYS A 306 11.28 -23.13 -5.98
C LYS A 306 11.47 -23.88 -7.31
N ILE A 307 10.42 -23.97 -8.13
CA ILE A 307 10.44 -24.69 -9.41
C ILE A 307 11.14 -23.86 -10.49
N GLY A 308 10.79 -22.58 -10.61
CA GLY A 308 11.27 -21.68 -11.67
C GLY A 308 12.62 -21.03 -11.38
N GLY A 309 13.12 -21.18 -10.15
CA GLY A 309 14.38 -20.58 -9.73
C GLY A 309 14.38 -19.05 -9.65
N ASN A 310 15.57 -18.49 -9.43
CA ASN A 310 15.73 -17.05 -9.18
C ASN A 310 15.36 -16.15 -10.37
N HIS A 311 15.56 -16.61 -11.60
CA HIS A 311 15.22 -15.83 -12.80
C HIS A 311 13.72 -15.64 -12.93
N VAL A 312 12.95 -16.73 -12.90
CA VAL A 312 11.48 -16.69 -13.00
C VAL A 312 10.89 -15.88 -11.83
N SER A 313 11.38 -16.11 -10.61
CA SER A 313 10.94 -15.38 -9.42
C SER A 313 11.15 -13.87 -9.58
N LYS A 314 12.29 -13.43 -10.11
CA LYS A 314 12.58 -12.01 -10.34
C LYS A 314 11.69 -11.39 -11.41
N TRP A 315 11.42 -12.10 -12.52
CA TRP A 315 10.57 -11.61 -13.61
C TRP A 315 9.10 -11.49 -13.17
N LEU A 316 8.64 -12.44 -12.36
CA LEU A 316 7.29 -12.44 -11.82
C LEU A 316 7.16 -11.59 -10.54
N GLY A 317 8.24 -11.02 -10.02
CA GLY A 317 8.24 -10.21 -8.80
C GLY A 317 7.86 -10.99 -7.54
N LEU A 318 8.12 -12.31 -7.51
CA LEU A 318 7.65 -13.17 -6.41
C LEU A 318 8.50 -13.04 -5.16
N LYS A 319 9.81 -12.72 -5.33
CA LYS A 319 10.74 -12.57 -4.22
C LYS A 319 11.83 -11.54 -4.52
#